data_63e3266868378a4c334cb6dfb74315b5
#
_entry.id   63e3266868378a4c334cb6dfb74315b5
#
_cell.length_a   1.000
_cell.length_b   1.000
_cell.length_c   1.000
_cell.angle_alpha   90.00
_cell.angle_beta   90.00
_cell.angle_gamma   90.00
#
_symmetry.space_group_name_H-M   'P 1'
#
loop_
_entity.id
_entity.type
_entity.pdbx_description
1 polymer ?
#
loop_
_entity_poly.entity_id
_entity_poly.type
_entity_poly.pdbx_seq_one_letter_code
_entity_poly.pdbx_strand_id
1 'polypeptide(L)'
;MIPACTRFIERNFSKSNFLVNLYGLYYKSIVRNEVKLANIKNSDKVLCIGGGPIPSTAIEVVKQTDANVHVIDMHRKAVEYARNVVKRLGLDHKIVVDQDRGEEVDISPYNVIHVALQVTPKDKVLNHIWSNCKMGDRIIVRMPKKGLRHFYSNVTEGFINRYSNYIKFSSPRLNANTLDKILLMVKG
;
A
#
# COMPACT_ATOMS: atom_id res chain seq x y z
N MET A 1 5.84 -5.44 -17.21
CA MET A 1 7.00 -4.59 -17.59
C MET A 1 7.01 -3.41 -16.63
N ILE A 2 7.98 -3.33 -15.70
CA ILE A 2 8.11 -2.18 -14.78
C ILE A 2 8.46 -0.97 -15.64
N PRO A 3 7.72 0.16 -15.58
CA PRO A 3 8.05 1.35 -16.34
C PRO A 3 9.50 1.77 -16.10
N ALA A 4 10.18 2.27 -17.13
CA ALA A 4 11.58 2.72 -17.04
C ALA A 4 11.81 3.75 -15.91
N CYS A 5 10.77 4.50 -15.55
CA CYS A 5 10.76 5.45 -14.45
C CYS A 5 11.03 4.79 -13.09
N THR A 6 10.53 3.56 -12.87
CA THR A 6 10.74 2.83 -11.60
C THR A 6 12.21 2.42 -11.46
N ARG A 7 12.86 1.99 -12.55
CA ARG A 7 14.30 1.64 -12.55
C ARG A 7 15.22 2.84 -12.29
N PHE A 8 14.84 4.02 -12.78
CA PHE A 8 15.59 5.26 -12.51
C PHE A 8 15.48 5.68 -11.05
N ILE A 9 14.28 5.55 -10.47
CA ILE A 9 14.01 5.78 -9.05
C ILE A 9 14.82 4.79 -8.20
N GLU A 10 14.80 3.50 -8.54
CA GLU A 10 15.53 2.44 -7.84
C GLU A 10 17.03 2.72 -7.73
N ARG A 11 17.65 3.28 -8.76
CA ARG A 11 19.10 3.46 -8.83
C ARG A 11 19.61 4.74 -8.14
N ASN A 12 18.83 5.81 -8.13
CA ASN A 12 19.27 7.14 -7.67
C ASN A 12 18.54 7.62 -6.39
N PHE A 13 17.29 7.23 -6.18
CA PHE A 13 16.45 7.75 -5.10
C PHE A 13 16.63 7.02 -3.77
N SER A 14 16.88 5.70 -3.79
CA SER A 14 17.07 4.94 -2.56
C SER A 14 18.35 5.32 -1.79
N LYS A 15 19.29 6.01 -2.45
CA LYS A 15 20.56 6.43 -1.85
C LYS A 15 20.54 7.80 -1.17
N SER A 16 19.51 8.62 -1.41
CA SER A 16 19.43 9.99 -0.91
C SER A 16 18.26 10.14 0.08
N ASN A 17 18.56 10.50 1.33
CA ASN A 17 17.53 10.82 2.34
C ASN A 17 16.66 12.02 1.91
N PHE A 18 17.24 12.98 1.18
CA PHE A 18 16.50 14.12 0.65
C PHE A 18 15.39 13.68 -0.32
N LEU A 19 15.70 12.77 -1.23
CA LEU A 19 14.73 12.28 -2.20
C LEU A 19 13.67 11.38 -1.57
N VAL A 20 14.04 10.57 -0.56
CA VAL A 20 13.07 9.80 0.25
C VAL A 20 12.11 10.74 0.97
N ASN A 21 12.61 11.84 1.55
CA ASN A 21 11.78 12.83 2.22
C ASN A 21 10.88 13.59 1.25
N LEU A 22 11.38 13.98 0.08
CA LEU A 22 10.59 14.65 -0.95
C LEU A 22 9.45 13.74 -1.46
N TYR A 23 9.74 12.47 -1.67
CA TYR A 23 8.76 11.46 -2.02
C TYR A 23 7.74 11.24 -0.90
N GLY A 24 8.21 11.27 0.35
CA GLY A 24 7.37 11.22 1.55
C GLY A 24 6.38 12.38 1.65
N LEU A 25 6.75 13.60 1.26
CA LEU A 25 5.82 14.75 1.25
C LEU A 25 4.61 14.54 0.35
N TYR A 26 4.82 13.93 -0.83
CA TYR A 26 3.72 13.57 -1.74
C TYR A 26 2.79 12.53 -1.10
N TYR A 27 3.34 11.50 -0.43
CA TYR A 27 2.53 10.46 0.20
C TYR A 27 1.88 10.87 1.51
N LYS A 28 2.45 11.83 2.23
CA LYS A 28 1.99 12.26 3.56
C LYS A 28 0.50 12.59 3.61
N SER A 29 0.00 13.33 2.63
CA SER A 29 -1.42 13.73 2.58
C SER A 29 -2.34 12.58 2.18
N ILE A 30 -1.88 11.73 1.25
CA ILE A 30 -2.63 10.54 0.80
C ILE A 30 -2.78 9.57 1.97
N VAL A 31 -1.66 9.25 2.64
CA VAL A 31 -1.65 8.32 3.78
C VAL A 31 -2.44 8.89 4.96
N ARG A 32 -2.39 10.21 5.20
CA ARG A 32 -3.23 10.84 6.24
C ARG A 32 -4.72 10.60 5.99
N ASN A 33 -5.14 10.65 4.74
CA ASN A 33 -6.52 10.35 4.37
C ASN A 33 -6.84 8.86 4.57
N GLU A 34 -5.93 7.96 4.20
CA GLU A 34 -6.06 6.51 4.39
C GLU A 34 -6.12 6.13 5.88
N VAL A 35 -5.24 6.71 6.70
CA VAL A 35 -5.20 6.51 8.16
C VAL A 35 -6.53 6.92 8.79
N LYS A 36 -7.06 8.10 8.41
CA LYS A 36 -8.36 8.57 8.91
C LYS A 36 -9.52 7.71 8.43
N LEU A 37 -9.53 7.36 7.15
CA LEU A 37 -10.60 6.58 6.52
C LEU A 37 -10.73 5.19 7.14
N ALA A 38 -9.59 4.52 7.36
CA ALA A 38 -9.54 3.19 7.95
C ALA A 38 -9.40 3.22 9.49
N ASN A 39 -9.33 4.41 10.11
CA ASN A 39 -9.13 4.58 11.55
C ASN A 39 -7.95 3.74 12.08
N ILE A 40 -6.79 3.88 11.42
CA ILE A 40 -5.57 3.13 11.81
C ILE A 40 -5.06 3.68 13.14
N LYS A 41 -4.77 2.77 14.07
CA LYS A 41 -4.29 3.07 15.43
C LYS A 41 -2.92 2.43 15.67
N ASN A 42 -2.23 2.84 16.75
CA ASN A 42 -0.96 2.25 17.17
C ASN A 42 -1.06 0.75 17.50
N SER A 43 -2.22 0.28 17.94
CA SER A 43 -2.48 -1.15 18.24
C SER A 43 -2.68 -2.01 17.00
N ASP A 44 -2.80 -1.40 15.81
CA ASP A 44 -3.02 -2.14 14.57
C ASP A 44 -1.74 -2.79 14.06
N LYS A 45 -1.91 -3.94 13.43
CA LYS A 45 -0.89 -4.62 12.63
C LYS A 45 -1.24 -4.43 11.16
N VAL A 46 -0.44 -3.64 10.46
CA VAL A 46 -0.71 -3.23 9.09
C VAL A 46 0.13 -4.04 8.11
N LEU A 47 -0.49 -4.65 7.11
CA LEU A 47 0.19 -5.26 5.96
C LEU A 47 0.14 -4.30 4.78
N CYS A 48 1.29 -3.94 4.21
CA CYS A 48 1.40 -3.15 2.97
C CYS A 48 1.85 -4.04 1.82
N ILE A 49 0.98 -4.34 0.87
CA ILE A 49 1.24 -5.16 -0.32
C ILE A 49 1.69 -4.26 -1.47
N GLY A 50 2.87 -4.55 -2.05
CA GLY A 50 3.46 -3.79 -3.15
C GLY A 50 4.19 -2.54 -2.66
N GLY A 51 5.06 -2.69 -1.65
CA GLY A 51 5.79 -1.57 -1.03
C GLY A 51 6.76 -0.84 -1.94
N GLY A 52 7.29 -1.53 -2.95
CA GLY A 52 8.32 -1.01 -3.83
C GLY A 52 9.65 -0.70 -3.12
N PRO A 53 10.60 -0.09 -3.82
CA PRO A 53 11.95 0.18 -3.29
C PRO A 53 11.99 1.30 -2.23
N ILE A 54 10.95 2.14 -2.17
CA ILE A 54 10.77 3.18 -1.15
C ILE A 54 9.38 2.96 -0.54
N PRO A 55 9.26 2.34 0.65
CA PRO A 55 7.98 1.97 1.24
C PRO A 55 7.31 3.19 1.91
N SER A 56 7.05 4.25 1.14
CA SER A 56 6.58 5.54 1.63
C SER A 56 5.25 5.45 2.38
N THR A 57 4.37 4.54 1.97
CA THR A 57 3.10 4.30 2.69
C THR A 57 3.36 3.79 4.10
N ALA A 58 4.19 2.77 4.25
CA ALA A 58 4.54 2.20 5.55
C ALA A 58 5.23 3.23 6.45
N ILE A 59 6.20 3.97 5.90
CA ILE A 59 6.91 5.05 6.62
C ILE A 59 5.91 6.10 7.14
N GLU A 60 4.98 6.54 6.31
CA GLU A 60 3.99 7.55 6.70
C GLU A 60 2.93 7.00 7.66
N VAL A 61 2.53 5.73 7.55
CA VAL A 61 1.66 5.06 8.53
C VAL A 61 2.33 5.06 9.90
N VAL A 62 3.58 4.59 10.01
CA VAL A 62 4.33 4.60 11.29
C VAL A 62 4.45 6.00 11.86
N LYS A 63 4.85 6.99 11.05
CA LYS A 63 5.00 8.38 11.50
C LYS A 63 3.69 9.00 12.04
N GLN A 64 2.53 8.57 11.53
CA GLN A 64 1.24 9.14 11.88
C GLN A 64 0.50 8.38 12.99
N THR A 65 0.80 7.09 13.18
CA THR A 65 0.01 6.22 14.08
C THR A 65 0.84 5.43 15.08
N ASP A 66 2.15 5.31 14.85
CA ASP A 66 3.07 4.42 15.57
C ASP A 66 2.69 2.92 15.47
N ALA A 67 1.87 2.54 14.49
CA ALA A 67 1.49 1.15 14.24
C ALA A 67 2.68 0.31 13.76
N ASN A 68 2.63 -1.01 13.99
CA ASN A 68 3.57 -1.94 13.40
C ASN A 68 3.17 -2.26 11.96
N VAL A 69 4.10 -2.16 11.03
CA VAL A 69 3.85 -2.35 9.60
C VAL A 69 4.72 -3.45 9.02
N HIS A 70 4.11 -4.38 8.33
CA HIS A 70 4.80 -5.35 7.49
C HIS A 70 4.63 -4.95 6.04
N VAL A 71 5.71 -4.83 5.30
CA VAL A 71 5.75 -4.49 3.88
C VAL A 71 6.15 -5.72 3.09
N ILE A 72 5.39 -6.05 2.07
CA ILE A 72 5.79 -7.10 1.12
C ILE A 72 5.88 -6.55 -0.30
N ASP A 73 6.83 -7.09 -1.06
CA ASP A 73 6.93 -6.89 -2.51
C ASP A 73 7.41 -8.17 -3.18
N MET A 74 6.89 -8.48 -4.36
CA MET A 74 7.27 -9.67 -5.10
C MET A 74 8.68 -9.59 -5.70
N HIS A 75 9.22 -8.38 -5.83
CA HIS A 75 10.52 -8.12 -6.45
C HIS A 75 11.63 -8.04 -5.40
N ARG A 76 12.53 -9.03 -5.38
CA ARG A 76 13.66 -9.12 -4.45
C ARG A 76 14.48 -7.83 -4.35
N LYS A 77 14.79 -7.19 -5.49
CA LYS A 77 15.54 -5.92 -5.49
C LYS A 77 14.80 -4.78 -4.81
N ALA A 78 13.47 -4.69 -4.99
CA ALA A 78 12.67 -3.70 -4.30
C ALA A 78 12.72 -3.90 -2.78
N VAL A 79 12.63 -5.14 -2.32
CA VAL A 79 12.76 -5.52 -0.90
C VAL A 79 14.13 -5.12 -0.34
N GLU A 80 15.22 -5.42 -1.03
CA GLU A 80 16.58 -5.05 -0.61
C GLU A 80 16.73 -3.52 -0.45
N TYR A 81 16.24 -2.74 -1.41
CA TYR A 81 16.24 -1.28 -1.31
C TYR A 81 15.34 -0.77 -0.18
N ALA A 82 14.14 -1.32 -0.04
CA ALA A 82 13.21 -0.92 1.01
C ALA A 82 13.78 -1.18 2.40
N ARG A 83 14.41 -2.33 2.64
CA ARG A 83 15.11 -2.64 3.90
C ARG A 83 16.19 -1.61 4.22
N ASN A 84 17.00 -1.24 3.22
CA ASN A 84 18.04 -0.23 3.40
C ASN A 84 17.46 1.16 3.73
N VAL A 85 16.35 1.55 3.10
CA VAL A 85 15.65 2.81 3.40
C VAL A 85 15.11 2.80 4.83
N VAL A 86 14.41 1.74 5.22
CA VAL A 86 13.81 1.58 6.56
C VAL A 86 14.89 1.63 7.65
N LYS A 87 15.98 0.86 7.50
CA LYS A 87 17.12 0.85 8.43
C LYS A 87 17.77 2.22 8.55
N ARG A 88 18.01 2.89 7.42
CA ARG A 88 18.64 4.22 7.40
C ARG A 88 17.79 5.30 8.06
N LEU A 89 16.46 5.13 8.06
CA LEU A 89 15.53 6.01 8.76
C LEU A 89 15.33 5.62 10.23
N GLY A 90 15.97 4.54 10.73
CA GLY A 90 15.81 4.05 12.10
C GLY A 90 14.40 3.48 12.37
N LEU A 91 13.69 3.02 11.36
CA LEU A 91 12.31 2.52 11.48
C LEU A 91 12.20 0.99 11.43
N ASP A 92 13.32 0.27 11.44
CA ASP A 92 13.40 -1.19 11.37
C ASP A 92 12.83 -1.90 12.61
N HIS A 93 12.65 -1.19 13.71
CA HIS A 93 11.93 -1.67 14.90
C HIS A 93 10.39 -1.63 14.74
N LYS A 94 9.86 -0.93 13.74
CA LYS A 94 8.40 -0.77 13.45
C LYS A 94 8.01 -1.30 12.08
N ILE A 95 8.95 -1.35 11.13
CA ILE A 95 8.68 -1.76 9.75
C ILE A 95 9.54 -2.99 9.40
N VAL A 96 8.89 -4.10 9.17
CA VAL A 96 9.49 -5.31 8.60
C VAL A 96 9.25 -5.30 7.09
N VAL A 97 10.23 -5.74 6.30
CA VAL A 97 10.10 -5.79 4.83
C VAL A 97 10.52 -7.17 4.34
N ASP A 98 9.63 -7.88 3.66
CA ASP A 98 9.89 -9.22 3.14
C ASP A 98 9.50 -9.38 1.67
N GLN A 99 10.11 -10.39 1.03
CA GLN A 99 9.73 -10.77 -0.31
C GLN A 99 8.58 -11.77 -0.22
N ASP A 100 7.41 -11.35 -0.73
CA ASP A 100 6.24 -12.24 -0.79
C ASP A 100 5.28 -11.79 -1.90
N ARG A 101 4.30 -12.62 -2.19
CA ARG A 101 3.25 -12.38 -3.20
C ARG A 101 1.94 -12.07 -2.49
N GLY A 102 1.28 -10.98 -2.92
CA GLY A 102 0.03 -10.54 -2.31
C GLY A 102 -1.12 -11.54 -2.42
N GLU A 103 -1.08 -12.45 -3.39
CA GLU A 103 -2.06 -13.51 -3.58
C GLU A 103 -1.79 -14.79 -2.78
N GLU A 104 -0.67 -14.86 -2.02
CA GLU A 104 -0.23 -16.06 -1.29
C GLU A 104 0.07 -15.78 0.19
N VAL A 105 0.35 -14.51 0.54
CA VAL A 105 0.76 -14.10 1.88
C VAL A 105 -0.27 -14.49 2.95
N ASP A 106 0.18 -14.98 4.09
CA ASP A 106 -0.69 -15.16 5.26
C ASP A 106 -1.10 -13.79 5.83
N ILE A 107 -2.39 -13.49 5.72
CA ILE A 107 -2.95 -12.23 6.24
C ILE A 107 -3.47 -12.34 7.67
N SER A 108 -3.51 -13.53 8.24
CA SER A 108 -4.12 -13.80 9.55
C SER A 108 -3.57 -12.98 10.72
N PRO A 109 -2.27 -12.52 10.71
CA PRO A 109 -1.74 -11.66 11.77
C PRO A 109 -2.18 -10.20 11.71
N TYR A 110 -2.77 -9.75 10.58
CA TYR A 110 -3.04 -8.34 10.30
C TYR A 110 -4.52 -8.02 10.40
N ASN A 111 -4.82 -6.80 10.84
CA ASN A 111 -6.19 -6.27 10.90
C ASN A 111 -6.39 -5.04 10.00
N VAL A 112 -5.31 -4.56 9.35
CA VAL A 112 -5.36 -3.57 8.28
C VAL A 112 -4.49 -4.05 7.13
N ILE A 113 -5.05 -4.13 5.94
CA ILE A 113 -4.33 -4.51 4.73
C ILE A 113 -4.38 -3.37 3.72
N HIS A 114 -3.23 -2.87 3.31
CA HIS A 114 -3.09 -1.84 2.30
C HIS A 114 -2.60 -2.43 0.98
N VAL A 115 -3.36 -2.25 -0.10
CA VAL A 115 -3.01 -2.71 -1.45
C VAL A 115 -2.61 -1.51 -2.30
N ALA A 116 -1.33 -1.46 -2.68
CA ALA A 116 -0.76 -0.35 -3.43
C ALA A 116 -1.30 -0.25 -4.87
N LEU A 117 -1.09 0.93 -5.50
CA LEU A 117 -1.59 1.22 -6.84
C LEU A 117 -1.06 0.24 -7.90
N GLN A 118 0.21 -0.14 -7.83
CA GLN A 118 0.91 -0.97 -8.80
C GLN A 118 0.70 -2.49 -8.65
N VAL A 119 0.00 -2.93 -7.61
CA VAL A 119 -0.29 -4.36 -7.41
C VAL A 119 -1.12 -4.91 -8.58
N THR A 120 -0.67 -6.04 -9.14
CA THR A 120 -1.31 -6.70 -10.28
C THR A 120 -1.09 -8.23 -10.23
N PRO A 121 -2.11 -9.04 -10.51
CA PRO A 121 -3.50 -8.69 -10.76
C PRO A 121 -4.26 -8.36 -9.46
N LYS A 122 -4.88 -7.18 -9.42
CA LYS A 122 -5.48 -6.63 -8.20
C LYS A 122 -6.64 -7.48 -7.68
N ASP A 123 -7.53 -7.94 -8.57
CA ASP A 123 -8.68 -8.75 -8.18
C ASP A 123 -8.26 -10.10 -7.56
N LYS A 124 -7.17 -10.72 -8.04
CA LYS A 124 -6.67 -11.97 -7.47
C LYS A 124 -6.20 -11.77 -6.03
N VAL A 125 -5.43 -10.71 -5.81
CA VAL A 125 -4.96 -10.33 -4.47
C VAL A 125 -6.14 -10.00 -3.55
N LEU A 126 -7.11 -9.23 -4.01
CA LEU A 126 -8.28 -8.86 -3.21
C LEU A 126 -9.20 -10.05 -2.89
N ASN A 127 -9.38 -11.00 -3.82
CA ASN A 127 -10.12 -12.23 -3.55
C ASN A 127 -9.42 -13.08 -2.48
N HIS A 128 -8.09 -13.22 -2.56
CA HIS A 128 -7.32 -13.91 -1.54
C HIS A 128 -7.48 -13.25 -0.15
N ILE A 129 -7.29 -11.92 -0.07
CA ILE A 129 -7.47 -11.17 1.17
C ILE A 129 -8.89 -11.35 1.72
N TRP A 130 -9.90 -11.13 0.89
CA TRP A 130 -11.30 -11.18 1.32
C TRP A 130 -11.72 -12.55 1.84
N SER A 131 -11.21 -13.62 1.24
CA SER A 131 -11.51 -14.99 1.66
C SER A 131 -10.88 -15.36 3.02
N ASN A 132 -9.78 -14.71 3.38
CA ASN A 132 -9.00 -15.04 4.58
C ASN A 132 -9.07 -13.97 5.69
N CYS A 133 -9.65 -12.79 5.44
CA CYS A 133 -9.78 -11.74 6.45
C CYS A 133 -10.90 -12.06 7.46
N LYS A 134 -10.73 -11.54 8.67
CA LYS A 134 -11.65 -11.71 9.81
C LYS A 134 -12.65 -10.56 9.88
N MET A 135 -13.72 -10.77 10.62
CA MET A 135 -14.69 -9.72 10.96
C MET A 135 -13.99 -8.50 11.55
N GLY A 136 -14.30 -7.33 11.01
CA GLY A 136 -13.71 -6.05 11.42
C GLY A 136 -12.38 -5.69 10.73
N ASP A 137 -11.77 -6.60 9.96
CA ASP A 137 -10.56 -6.28 9.20
C ASP A 137 -10.85 -5.24 8.12
N ARG A 138 -9.88 -4.35 7.90
CA ARG A 138 -10.00 -3.18 7.02
C ARG A 138 -9.02 -3.28 5.87
N ILE A 139 -9.52 -3.18 4.65
CA ILE A 139 -8.73 -3.31 3.44
C ILE A 139 -8.77 -1.98 2.69
N ILE A 140 -7.61 -1.35 2.49
CA ILE A 140 -7.44 -0.09 1.78
C ILE A 140 -6.86 -0.40 0.41
N VAL A 141 -7.53 0.06 -0.64
CA VAL A 141 -7.10 -0.19 -2.02
C VAL A 141 -6.96 1.12 -2.79
N ARG A 142 -5.79 1.36 -3.37
CA ARG A 142 -5.57 2.49 -4.27
C ARG A 142 -6.03 2.17 -5.68
N MET A 143 -6.86 3.06 -6.23
CA MET A 143 -7.44 2.95 -7.57
C MET A 143 -6.77 3.94 -8.53
N PRO A 144 -6.39 3.51 -9.75
CA PRO A 144 -5.79 4.40 -10.74
C PRO A 144 -6.82 5.34 -11.36
N LYS A 145 -6.40 6.53 -11.80
CA LYS A 145 -7.22 7.41 -12.65
C LYS A 145 -7.64 6.69 -13.94
N LYS A 146 -8.82 7.04 -14.47
CA LYS A 146 -9.38 6.41 -15.68
C LYS A 146 -8.38 6.33 -16.83
N GLY A 147 -7.64 7.40 -17.11
CA GLY A 147 -6.63 7.45 -18.16
C GLY A 147 -5.36 6.61 -17.92
N LEU A 148 -5.16 6.10 -16.69
CA LEU A 148 -3.99 5.29 -16.33
C LEU A 148 -4.32 3.79 -16.15
N ARG A 149 -5.57 3.39 -16.37
CA ARG A 149 -6.01 1.99 -16.21
C ARG A 149 -5.32 1.00 -17.16
N HIS A 150 -4.76 1.48 -18.27
CA HIS A 150 -3.93 0.66 -19.16
C HIS A 150 -2.55 0.31 -18.56
N PHE A 151 -2.07 1.10 -17.61
CA PHE A 151 -0.76 0.90 -16.97
C PHE A 151 -0.85 0.23 -15.60
N TYR A 152 -2.02 0.29 -14.94
CA TYR A 152 -2.24 -0.23 -13.61
C TYR A 152 -3.47 -1.15 -13.59
N SER A 153 -3.35 -2.28 -12.90
CA SER A 153 -4.51 -3.14 -12.63
C SER A 153 -5.58 -2.36 -11.86
N ASN A 154 -6.81 -2.46 -12.32
CA ASN A 154 -7.97 -1.89 -11.64
C ASN A 154 -8.76 -2.99 -10.92
N VAL A 155 -9.61 -2.61 -9.99
CA VAL A 155 -10.63 -3.50 -9.42
C VAL A 155 -11.79 -3.56 -10.41
N THR A 156 -12.23 -4.76 -10.77
CA THR A 156 -13.30 -4.93 -11.74
C THR A 156 -14.66 -4.49 -11.19
N GLU A 157 -15.56 -4.09 -12.07
CA GLU A 157 -16.94 -3.76 -11.69
C GLU A 157 -17.65 -4.97 -11.06
N GLY A 158 -17.38 -6.18 -11.56
CA GLY A 158 -17.89 -7.41 -10.98
C GLY A 158 -17.48 -7.62 -9.53
N PHE A 159 -16.22 -7.32 -9.19
CA PHE A 159 -15.75 -7.36 -7.81
C PHE A 159 -16.46 -6.29 -6.95
N ILE A 160 -16.52 -5.05 -7.44
CA ILE A 160 -17.16 -3.93 -6.72
C ILE A 160 -18.64 -4.25 -6.43
N ASN A 161 -19.37 -4.73 -7.43
CA ASN A 161 -20.79 -5.07 -7.29
C ASN A 161 -21.02 -6.20 -6.28
N ARG A 162 -20.16 -7.25 -6.32
CA ARG A 162 -20.24 -8.38 -5.40
C ARG A 162 -20.08 -7.97 -3.93
N TYR A 163 -19.23 -7.01 -3.65
CA TYR A 163 -18.89 -6.58 -2.28
C TYR A 163 -19.37 -5.16 -1.94
N SER A 164 -20.34 -4.63 -2.68
CA SER A 164 -20.81 -3.24 -2.57
C SER A 164 -21.23 -2.85 -1.15
N ASN A 165 -21.84 -3.76 -0.40
CA ASN A 165 -22.29 -3.53 0.97
C ASN A 165 -21.13 -3.31 1.97
N TYR A 166 -19.92 -3.71 1.61
CA TYR A 166 -18.71 -3.62 2.44
C TYR A 166 -17.75 -2.53 1.99
N ILE A 167 -18.08 -1.81 0.89
CA ILE A 167 -17.19 -0.86 0.23
C ILE A 167 -17.61 0.58 0.53
N LYS A 168 -16.61 1.41 0.90
CA LYS A 168 -16.71 2.87 0.93
C LYS A 168 -15.63 3.48 0.03
N PHE A 169 -15.98 4.52 -0.72
CA PHE A 169 -15.04 5.25 -1.54
C PHE A 169 -14.68 6.58 -0.89
N SER A 170 -13.42 6.96 -1.00
CA SER A 170 -12.92 8.28 -0.66
C SER A 170 -12.07 8.82 -1.82
N SER A 171 -12.19 10.11 -2.11
CA SER A 171 -11.31 10.78 -3.06
C SER A 171 -10.18 11.46 -2.28
N PRO A 172 -8.92 11.38 -2.75
CA PRO A 172 -7.83 12.11 -2.13
C PRO A 172 -8.10 13.62 -2.24
N ARG A 173 -7.92 14.34 -1.14
CA ARG A 173 -8.18 15.81 -1.07
C ARG A 173 -7.20 16.65 -1.91
N LEU A 174 -6.11 16.08 -2.36
CA LEU A 174 -5.13 16.72 -3.24
C LEU A 174 -5.16 16.03 -4.61
N ASN A 175 -4.90 16.81 -5.66
CA ASN A 175 -4.72 16.32 -7.04
C ASN A 175 -3.53 15.34 -7.11
N ALA A 176 -3.73 14.12 -6.64
CA ALA A 176 -2.76 13.06 -6.83
C ALA A 176 -2.71 12.74 -8.33
N ASN A 177 -1.53 12.85 -8.94
CA ASN A 177 -1.39 12.74 -10.40
C ASN A 177 -1.81 11.37 -10.94
N THR A 178 -1.72 10.29 -10.14
CA THR A 178 -1.97 8.92 -10.56
C THR A 178 -3.16 8.25 -9.88
N LEU A 179 -3.57 8.74 -8.69
CA LEU A 179 -4.60 8.17 -7.85
C LEU A 179 -5.95 8.84 -8.10
N ASP A 180 -7.00 8.05 -8.38
CA ASP A 180 -8.38 8.52 -8.53
C ASP A 180 -9.13 8.45 -7.20
N LYS A 181 -9.23 7.24 -6.67
CA LYS A 181 -10.00 6.93 -5.47
C LYS A 181 -9.25 5.99 -4.54
N ILE A 182 -9.59 6.06 -3.28
CA ILE A 182 -9.25 5.08 -2.25
C ILE A 182 -10.53 4.31 -1.97
N LEU A 183 -10.46 2.99 -2.08
CA LEU A 183 -11.53 2.09 -1.72
C LEU A 183 -11.19 1.51 -0.34
N LEU A 184 -12.09 1.65 0.61
CA LEU A 184 -12.06 0.98 1.90
C LEU A 184 -13.10 -0.14 1.89
N MET A 185 -12.66 -1.36 2.21
CA MET A 185 -13.53 -2.49 2.50
C MET A 185 -13.40 -2.85 3.97
N VAL A 186 -14.51 -3.16 4.61
CA VAL A 186 -14.55 -3.65 5.99
C VAL A 186 -15.28 -4.96 6.00
N LYS A 187 -14.63 -6.01 6.54
CA LYS A 187 -15.26 -7.32 6.67
C LYS A 187 -16.35 -7.24 7.73
N GLY A 188 -17.59 -7.46 7.32
CA GLY A 188 -18.77 -7.49 8.18
C GLY A 188 -19.31 -8.89 8.38
#